data_da69e62163a246b35223692611405023
#
_entry.id   da69e62163a246b35223692611405023
#
_cell.length_a   1.000
_cell.length_b   1.000
_cell.length_c   1.000
_cell.angle_alpha   90.00
_cell.angle_beta   90.00
_cell.angle_gamma   90.00
#
_symmetry.space_group_name_H-M   'P 1'
#
loop_
_entity.id
_entity.type
_entity.pdbx_description
1 polymer ?
#
loop_
_entity_poly.entity_id
_entity_poly.type
_entity_poly.pdbx_seq_one_letter_code
_entity_poly.pdbx_strand_id
1 'polypeptide(L)'
;MNTAVAVLAILAAACARAPLAKAPPPASERPGQFVPFVDHHQHLLSPAGATRANRLLPAVDLPEDLARLVQERASHWNDPAALAPLYTDDALARMLENPGWIAGRTAVARYLGTRFAAPYRLTPVSFRRAASSAEIAGYLTRGEGADAKPFAYFLLALERSADGRWRIAAETPTLPGPVIEEPETAEQLISFLDEVGIRRAVVLSDGYMFDSPKDGLPDAEAKLRAVRAENDWTADQVARFPERLVAFCSFSPLEDYALAELERCAASHRFKGLKLHFGVSHVDLKNPDHVAKVRRVMEAANRLRMPIIVHVRADATYGREHAQIFLDRLVAAAPAVPITIAHLWGGEMFSEDALAVYADAVSAGDPRTRNLFFDIAEIAYAVSRSPEALPKVVSRMRQIGLRRILYGSDGPVTESATPLESWKRTQTLPLTVDELRIVASNLAPYLR
;
A
#
# COMPACT_ATOMS: atom_id res chain seq x y z
N MET A 1 -8.30 -25.25 -29.06
CA MET A 1 -9.23 -25.36 -27.91
C MET A 1 -8.46 -25.99 -26.78
N ASN A 2 -8.25 -25.36 -25.66
CA ASN A 2 -7.66 -25.76 -24.37
C ASN A 2 -6.46 -24.94 -23.88
N THR A 3 -6.52 -23.63 -23.95
CA THR A 3 -5.53 -22.78 -23.25
C THR A 3 -6.15 -21.74 -22.30
N ALA A 4 -7.47 -21.62 -22.28
CA ALA A 4 -8.16 -20.61 -21.44
C ALA A 4 -8.51 -21.09 -20.01
N VAL A 5 -8.42 -22.40 -19.71
CA VAL A 5 -8.82 -22.97 -18.40
C VAL A 5 -7.67 -22.95 -17.39
N ALA A 6 -6.41 -22.86 -17.84
CA ALA A 6 -5.26 -22.93 -16.93
C ALA A 6 -4.95 -21.60 -16.20
N VAL A 7 -5.36 -20.45 -16.74
CA VAL A 7 -5.05 -19.14 -16.12
C VAL A 7 -6.00 -18.81 -14.97
N LEU A 8 -7.23 -19.33 -14.99
CA LEU A 8 -8.21 -19.07 -13.91
C LEU A 8 -7.95 -19.88 -12.63
N ALA A 9 -7.24 -21.02 -12.75
CA ALA A 9 -6.90 -21.86 -11.60
C ALA A 9 -5.78 -21.25 -10.74
N ILE A 10 -4.94 -20.38 -11.31
CA ILE A 10 -3.81 -19.74 -10.60
C ILE A 10 -4.28 -18.56 -9.73
N LEU A 11 -5.32 -17.85 -10.16
CA LEU A 11 -5.88 -16.72 -9.39
C LEU A 11 -6.82 -17.15 -8.23
N ALA A 12 -7.37 -18.37 -8.30
CA ALA A 12 -8.23 -18.88 -7.22
C ALA A 12 -7.44 -19.57 -6.09
N ALA A 13 -6.17 -19.94 -6.33
CA ALA A 13 -5.32 -20.60 -5.33
C ALA A 13 -4.63 -19.63 -4.36
N ALA A 14 -4.66 -18.33 -4.62
CA ALA A 14 -4.03 -17.32 -3.77
C ALA A 14 -4.84 -16.92 -2.53
N CYS A 15 -6.10 -17.35 -2.41
CA CYS A 15 -6.98 -16.94 -1.31
C CYS A 15 -7.31 -18.03 -0.28
N ALA A 16 -6.74 -19.24 -0.39
CA ALA A 16 -6.92 -20.28 0.63
C ALA A 16 -5.63 -20.39 1.49
N ARG A 17 -5.54 -19.61 2.55
CA ARG A 17 -4.51 -19.83 3.59
C ARG A 17 -4.81 -21.15 4.29
N ALA A 18 -3.88 -22.11 4.19
CA ALA A 18 -3.88 -23.33 4.98
C ALA A 18 -3.63 -23.01 6.47
N PRO A 19 -4.15 -23.83 7.41
CA PRO A 19 -3.87 -23.62 8.84
C PRO A 19 -2.37 -23.68 9.11
N LEU A 20 -1.91 -22.79 9.98
CA LEU A 20 -0.51 -22.63 10.41
C LEU A 20 0.10 -24.00 10.77
N ALA A 21 0.96 -24.52 9.90
CA ALA A 21 1.84 -25.64 10.20
C ALA A 21 2.94 -25.15 11.16
N LYS A 22 3.35 -25.99 12.11
CA LYS A 22 4.50 -25.71 13.01
C LYS A 22 5.69 -25.21 12.18
N ALA A 23 6.31 -24.13 12.66
CA ALA A 23 7.48 -23.53 12.04
C ALA A 23 8.52 -24.60 11.68
N PRO A 24 9.04 -24.59 10.45
CA PRO A 24 10.17 -25.44 10.09
C PRO A 24 11.41 -25.02 10.91
N PRO A 25 12.33 -25.93 11.20
CA PRO A 25 13.60 -25.57 11.85
C PRO A 25 14.33 -24.51 11.02
N PRO A 26 15.13 -23.63 11.66
CA PRO A 26 15.85 -22.57 10.97
C PRO A 26 16.63 -23.16 9.80
N ALA A 27 16.47 -22.58 8.61
CA ALA A 27 17.14 -23.03 7.41
C ALA A 27 18.65 -23.01 7.66
N SER A 28 19.27 -24.18 7.74
CA SER A 28 20.72 -24.32 7.75
C SER A 28 21.25 -23.62 6.50
N GLU A 29 22.20 -22.69 6.67
CA GLU A 29 22.87 -21.98 5.59
C GLU A 29 23.31 -22.96 4.51
N ARG A 30 22.64 -22.95 3.37
CA ARG A 30 23.17 -23.65 2.20
C ARG A 30 24.38 -22.87 1.72
N PRO A 31 25.54 -23.51 1.45
CA PRO A 31 26.70 -22.82 0.94
C PRO A 31 26.37 -22.02 -0.32
N GLY A 32 26.45 -20.67 -0.21
CA GLY A 32 26.18 -19.73 -1.31
C GLY A 32 24.86 -18.93 -1.23
N GLN A 33 23.91 -19.22 -0.34
CA GLN A 33 22.72 -18.39 -0.12
C GLN A 33 22.93 -17.51 1.12
N PHE A 34 22.85 -16.19 0.91
CA PHE A 34 22.79 -15.20 1.99
C PHE A 34 21.46 -14.49 1.93
N VAL A 35 21.00 -13.99 3.07
CA VAL A 35 19.75 -13.26 3.23
C VAL A 35 20.01 -11.96 3.98
N PRO A 36 19.12 -10.96 3.91
CA PRO A 36 19.27 -9.75 4.69
C PRO A 36 19.35 -10.07 6.19
N PHE A 37 20.27 -9.41 6.89
CA PHE A 37 20.36 -9.55 8.34
C PHE A 37 19.23 -8.79 9.03
N VAL A 38 18.86 -7.62 8.49
CA VAL A 38 17.77 -6.76 8.99
C VAL A 38 16.88 -6.37 7.84
N ASP A 39 15.57 -6.39 8.08
CA ASP A 39 14.57 -5.67 7.32
C ASP A 39 14.36 -4.29 7.97
N HIS A 40 14.75 -3.22 7.26
CA HIS A 40 14.73 -1.87 7.82
C HIS A 40 13.44 -1.10 7.55
N HIS A 41 12.48 -1.72 6.87
CA HIS A 41 11.21 -1.10 6.51
C HIS A 41 10.10 -2.13 6.52
N GLN A 42 9.45 -2.25 7.66
CA GLN A 42 8.31 -3.15 7.86
C GLN A 42 7.15 -2.41 8.51
N HIS A 43 5.95 -2.86 8.21
CA HIS A 43 4.73 -2.43 8.84
C HIS A 43 4.03 -3.62 9.50
N LEU A 44 3.17 -3.34 10.46
CA LEU A 44 2.13 -4.23 10.96
C LEU A 44 0.79 -3.59 10.63
N LEU A 45 -0.25 -4.38 10.54
CA LEU A 45 -1.59 -3.86 10.31
C LEU A 45 -2.43 -4.03 11.59
N SER A 46 -2.69 -2.92 12.27
CA SER A 46 -3.55 -2.94 13.46
C SER A 46 -5.00 -3.26 13.09
N PRO A 47 -5.83 -3.72 14.06
CA PRO A 47 -7.27 -3.87 13.83
C PRO A 47 -7.94 -2.55 13.38
N ALA A 48 -7.46 -1.41 13.88
CA ALA A 48 -7.95 -0.10 13.45
C ALA A 48 -7.50 0.24 12.03
N GLY A 49 -6.25 -0.08 11.68
CA GLY A 49 -5.70 0.06 10.33
C GLY A 49 -6.43 -0.82 9.33
N ALA A 50 -6.68 -2.10 9.66
CA ALA A 50 -7.46 -3.02 8.84
C ALA A 50 -8.90 -2.52 8.63
N THR A 51 -9.56 -2.05 9.70
CA THR A 51 -10.89 -1.44 9.60
C THR A 51 -10.87 -0.22 8.69
N ARG A 52 -9.83 0.60 8.77
CA ARG A 52 -9.66 1.78 7.91
C ARG A 52 -9.44 1.39 6.46
N ALA A 53 -8.57 0.41 6.19
CA ALA A 53 -8.30 -0.09 4.84
C ALA A 53 -9.56 -0.72 4.21
N ASN A 54 -10.35 -1.40 5.03
CA ASN A 54 -11.58 -2.10 4.61
C ASN A 54 -12.82 -1.20 4.54
N ARG A 55 -12.69 0.11 4.48
CA ARG A 55 -13.84 1.03 4.41
C ARG A 55 -14.70 0.79 3.18
N LEU A 56 -15.59 -0.18 3.31
CA LEU A 56 -16.68 -0.36 2.38
C LEU A 56 -17.78 0.66 2.69
N LEU A 57 -18.30 1.32 1.67
CA LEU A 57 -19.49 2.13 1.84
C LEU A 57 -20.64 1.21 2.28
N PRO A 58 -21.49 1.65 3.22
CA PRO A 58 -22.65 0.86 3.65
C PRO A 58 -23.61 0.63 2.47
N ALA A 59 -24.29 -0.50 2.50
CA ALA A 59 -25.36 -0.77 1.56
C ALA A 59 -26.47 0.27 1.69
N VAL A 60 -27.08 0.63 0.57
CA VAL A 60 -28.24 1.53 0.50
C VAL A 60 -29.47 0.77 0.01
N ASP A 61 -30.63 1.12 0.55
CA ASP A 61 -31.90 0.61 0.06
C ASP A 61 -32.28 1.29 -1.25
N LEU A 62 -32.59 0.49 -2.25
CA LEU A 62 -33.06 0.97 -3.53
C LEU A 62 -34.60 1.10 -3.54
N PRO A 63 -35.18 2.01 -4.36
CA PRO A 63 -36.58 1.96 -4.73
C PRO A 63 -36.95 0.56 -5.28
N GLU A 64 -38.20 0.10 -4.99
CA GLU A 64 -38.63 -1.28 -5.27
C GLU A 64 -38.42 -1.73 -6.73
N ASP A 65 -38.67 -0.84 -7.70
CA ASP A 65 -38.49 -1.12 -9.11
C ASP A 65 -37.03 -1.31 -9.53
N LEU A 66 -36.10 -0.58 -8.91
CA LEU A 66 -34.66 -0.74 -9.11
C LEU A 66 -34.12 -1.94 -8.33
N ALA A 67 -34.58 -2.17 -7.10
CA ALA A 67 -34.18 -3.33 -6.30
C ALA A 67 -34.54 -4.64 -6.99
N ARG A 68 -35.73 -4.71 -7.60
CA ARG A 68 -36.17 -5.89 -8.38
C ARG A 68 -35.24 -6.15 -9.56
N LEU A 69 -34.90 -5.12 -10.35
CA LEU A 69 -33.97 -5.27 -11.49
C LEU A 69 -32.60 -5.80 -11.02
N VAL A 70 -32.04 -5.23 -9.94
CA VAL A 70 -30.75 -5.64 -9.38
C VAL A 70 -30.80 -7.08 -8.91
N GLN A 71 -31.90 -7.50 -8.25
CA GLN A 71 -32.09 -8.88 -7.79
C GLN A 71 -32.22 -9.85 -8.97
N GLU A 72 -33.02 -9.52 -10.00
CA GLU A 72 -33.16 -10.33 -11.22
C GLU A 72 -31.79 -10.47 -11.92
N ARG A 73 -31.03 -9.37 -12.03
CA ARG A 73 -29.69 -9.38 -12.61
C ARG A 73 -28.75 -10.34 -11.87
N ALA A 74 -28.78 -10.33 -10.54
CA ALA A 74 -27.97 -11.23 -9.71
C ALA A 74 -28.41 -12.68 -9.80
N SER A 75 -29.73 -12.96 -9.81
CA SER A 75 -30.26 -14.32 -9.83
C SER A 75 -29.96 -15.07 -11.14
N HIS A 76 -29.81 -14.36 -12.23
CA HIS A 76 -29.49 -14.91 -13.57
C HIS A 76 -27.99 -14.87 -13.92
N TRP A 77 -27.12 -14.89 -12.93
CA TRP A 77 -25.67 -14.70 -13.07
C TRP A 77 -24.99 -15.64 -14.08
N ASN A 78 -25.56 -16.84 -14.33
CA ASN A 78 -25.06 -17.84 -15.27
C ASN A 78 -26.08 -18.23 -16.37
N ASP A 79 -27.13 -17.43 -16.58
CA ASP A 79 -28.16 -17.67 -17.60
C ASP A 79 -28.24 -16.50 -18.60
N PRO A 80 -27.47 -16.57 -19.69
CA PRO A 80 -27.51 -15.53 -20.74
C PRO A 80 -28.91 -15.26 -21.33
N ALA A 81 -29.77 -16.29 -21.41
CA ALA A 81 -31.10 -16.13 -21.99
C ALA A 81 -32.02 -15.32 -21.05
N ALA A 82 -31.95 -15.58 -19.76
CA ALA A 82 -32.71 -14.84 -18.75
C ALA A 82 -32.13 -13.44 -18.51
N LEU A 83 -30.82 -13.25 -18.69
CA LEU A 83 -30.17 -11.94 -18.61
C LEU A 83 -30.57 -10.99 -19.74
N ALA A 84 -30.66 -11.49 -20.98
CA ALA A 84 -30.85 -10.64 -22.15
C ALA A 84 -32.04 -9.65 -22.04
N PRO A 85 -33.22 -10.03 -21.54
CA PRO A 85 -34.35 -9.10 -21.39
C PRO A 85 -34.12 -7.94 -20.43
N LEU A 86 -33.13 -8.05 -19.55
CA LEU A 86 -32.79 -7.00 -18.55
C LEU A 86 -31.98 -5.86 -19.18
N TYR A 87 -31.48 -6.02 -20.41
CA TYR A 87 -30.62 -5.03 -21.08
C TYR A 87 -31.38 -4.31 -22.21
N THR A 88 -30.95 -3.09 -22.52
CA THR A 88 -31.36 -2.37 -23.73
C THR A 88 -30.78 -3.05 -24.98
N ASP A 89 -31.37 -2.79 -26.18
CA ASP A 89 -30.92 -3.40 -27.44
C ASP A 89 -29.46 -3.05 -27.80
N ASP A 90 -29.05 -1.85 -27.44
CA ASP A 90 -27.73 -1.27 -27.66
C ASP A 90 -26.81 -1.29 -26.43
N ALA A 91 -27.16 -2.09 -25.41
CA ALA A 91 -26.44 -2.17 -24.14
C ALA A 91 -24.94 -2.36 -24.34
N LEU A 92 -24.16 -1.78 -23.42
CA LEU A 92 -22.71 -1.88 -23.37
C LEU A 92 -22.24 -2.59 -22.10
N ALA A 93 -21.19 -3.41 -22.23
CA ALA A 93 -20.45 -3.91 -21.05
C ALA A 93 -18.94 -3.74 -21.27
N ARG A 94 -18.23 -3.43 -20.20
CA ARG A 94 -16.77 -3.42 -20.23
C ARG A 94 -16.24 -4.83 -20.00
N MET A 95 -15.23 -5.22 -20.77
CA MET A 95 -14.50 -6.47 -20.55
C MET A 95 -13.57 -6.36 -19.33
N LEU A 96 -13.55 -7.38 -18.49
CA LEU A 96 -12.69 -7.41 -17.29
C LEU A 96 -11.21 -7.65 -17.65
N GLU A 97 -10.94 -8.47 -18.68
CA GLU A 97 -9.59 -8.89 -19.07
C GLU A 97 -8.94 -7.98 -20.10
N ASN A 98 -9.75 -7.27 -20.88
CA ASN A 98 -9.30 -6.41 -21.94
C ASN A 98 -9.95 -5.03 -21.83
N PRO A 99 -9.28 -3.95 -22.22
CA PRO A 99 -9.86 -2.60 -22.22
C PRO A 99 -10.90 -2.40 -23.33
N GLY A 100 -11.53 -3.47 -23.82
CA GLY A 100 -12.56 -3.43 -24.84
C GLY A 100 -13.98 -3.27 -24.30
N TRP A 101 -14.89 -2.92 -25.22
CA TRP A 101 -16.32 -2.88 -24.97
C TRP A 101 -17.02 -3.99 -25.72
N ILE A 102 -18.07 -4.55 -25.11
CA ILE A 102 -19.03 -5.45 -25.73
C ILE A 102 -20.31 -4.67 -25.96
N ALA A 103 -20.83 -4.70 -27.16
CA ALA A 103 -22.04 -3.97 -27.55
C ALA A 103 -23.16 -4.92 -27.98
N GLY A 104 -24.38 -4.53 -27.61
CA GLY A 104 -25.62 -5.22 -27.97
C GLY A 104 -26.06 -6.25 -26.91
N ARG A 105 -27.34 -6.25 -26.62
CA ARG A 105 -28.05 -7.06 -25.62
C ARG A 105 -27.56 -8.51 -25.54
N THR A 106 -27.57 -9.22 -26.65
CA THR A 106 -27.23 -10.65 -26.70
C THR A 106 -25.75 -10.90 -26.38
N ALA A 107 -24.86 -10.05 -26.88
CA ALA A 107 -23.43 -10.20 -26.64
C ALA A 107 -23.09 -9.89 -25.20
N VAL A 108 -23.66 -8.83 -24.63
CA VAL A 108 -23.50 -8.45 -23.23
C VAL A 108 -24.01 -9.55 -22.29
N ALA A 109 -25.25 -10.03 -22.52
CA ALA A 109 -25.85 -11.10 -21.70
C ALA A 109 -25.02 -12.39 -21.75
N ARG A 110 -24.53 -12.78 -22.95
CA ARG A 110 -23.65 -13.94 -23.11
C ARG A 110 -22.34 -13.77 -22.33
N TYR A 111 -21.69 -12.63 -22.45
CA TYR A 111 -20.43 -12.38 -21.77
C TYR A 111 -20.59 -12.43 -20.24
N LEU A 112 -21.54 -11.68 -19.70
CA LEU A 112 -21.75 -11.57 -18.25
C LEU A 112 -22.33 -12.87 -17.67
N GLY A 113 -23.20 -13.58 -18.39
CA GLY A 113 -23.78 -14.84 -17.95
C GLY A 113 -22.83 -16.04 -18.01
N THR A 114 -21.64 -15.89 -18.57
CA THR A 114 -20.61 -16.95 -18.60
C THR A 114 -19.32 -16.54 -17.87
N ARG A 115 -19.29 -15.34 -17.30
CA ARG A 115 -18.06 -14.76 -16.76
C ARG A 115 -17.71 -15.25 -15.37
N PHE A 116 -18.68 -15.43 -14.52
CA PHE A 116 -18.47 -15.77 -13.14
C PHE A 116 -18.73 -17.26 -12.88
N ALA A 117 -17.85 -17.87 -12.08
CA ALA A 117 -17.92 -19.32 -11.80
C ALA A 117 -18.83 -19.70 -10.61
N ALA A 118 -19.38 -18.73 -9.90
CA ALA A 118 -20.21 -18.94 -8.71
C ALA A 118 -21.24 -17.81 -8.54
N PRO A 119 -22.36 -18.06 -7.84
CA PRO A 119 -23.36 -17.03 -7.53
C PRO A 119 -22.76 -15.85 -6.78
N TYR A 120 -23.34 -14.69 -6.99
CA TYR A 120 -23.00 -13.46 -6.28
C TYR A 120 -24.23 -12.58 -6.12
N ARG A 121 -24.12 -11.60 -5.25
CA ARG A 121 -25.12 -10.54 -5.10
C ARG A 121 -24.54 -9.23 -5.58
N LEU A 122 -25.40 -8.34 -6.08
CA LEU A 122 -25.10 -6.94 -6.24
C LEU A 122 -25.51 -6.24 -4.94
N THR A 123 -24.54 -5.63 -4.26
CA THR A 123 -24.76 -4.86 -3.02
C THR A 123 -24.64 -3.38 -3.37
N PRO A 124 -25.74 -2.65 -3.59
CA PRO A 124 -25.72 -1.22 -3.89
C PRO A 124 -25.18 -0.41 -2.73
N VAL A 125 -24.34 0.60 -3.02
CA VAL A 125 -23.82 1.55 -2.03
C VAL A 125 -24.13 2.99 -2.40
N SER A 126 -24.60 3.22 -3.63
CA SER A 126 -25.04 4.54 -4.10
C SER A 126 -25.98 4.36 -5.28
N PHE A 127 -26.98 5.24 -5.38
CA PHE A 127 -27.79 5.36 -6.60
C PHE A 127 -28.19 6.82 -6.86
N ARG A 128 -28.43 7.09 -8.14
CA ARG A 128 -29.03 8.34 -8.62
C ARG A 128 -30.17 7.96 -9.53
N ARG A 129 -31.25 8.74 -9.51
CA ARG A 129 -32.43 8.49 -10.33
C ARG A 129 -33.00 9.79 -10.90
N ALA A 130 -33.30 9.77 -12.19
CA ALA A 130 -34.09 10.76 -12.90
C ALA A 130 -35.36 10.10 -13.46
N ALA A 131 -36.16 10.81 -14.23
CA ALA A 131 -37.42 10.29 -14.79
C ALA A 131 -37.21 9.10 -15.76
N SER A 132 -36.17 9.17 -16.59
CA SER A 132 -35.88 8.19 -17.66
C SER A 132 -34.52 7.50 -17.50
N SER A 133 -33.70 7.85 -16.52
CA SER A 133 -32.38 7.28 -16.29
C SER A 133 -32.10 7.04 -14.83
N ALA A 134 -31.26 6.05 -14.51
CA ALA A 134 -30.73 5.86 -13.17
C ALA A 134 -29.31 5.28 -13.25
N GLU A 135 -28.56 5.50 -12.18
CA GLU A 135 -27.22 4.93 -11.98
C GLU A 135 -27.18 4.22 -10.64
N ILE A 136 -26.56 3.05 -10.58
CA ILE A 136 -26.36 2.28 -9.35
C ILE A 136 -24.91 1.84 -9.32
N ALA A 137 -24.22 2.14 -8.22
CA ALA A 137 -22.87 1.67 -7.95
C ALA A 137 -22.83 0.80 -6.70
N GLY A 138 -21.92 -0.17 -6.66
CA GLY A 138 -21.78 -1.06 -5.52
C GLY A 138 -20.74 -2.15 -5.69
N TYR A 139 -20.94 -3.23 -4.93
CA TYR A 139 -20.04 -4.39 -4.89
C TYR A 139 -20.72 -5.65 -5.39
N LEU A 140 -19.98 -6.47 -6.15
CA LEU A 140 -20.30 -7.88 -6.35
C LEU A 140 -19.80 -8.63 -5.12
N THR A 141 -20.71 -9.27 -4.38
CA THR A 141 -20.43 -9.90 -3.08
C THR A 141 -20.76 -11.39 -3.13
N ARG A 142 -19.84 -12.22 -2.63
CA ARG A 142 -20.04 -13.67 -2.41
C ARG A 142 -20.22 -13.96 -0.93
N GLY A 143 -20.89 -15.09 -0.62
CA GLY A 143 -21.17 -15.50 0.76
C GLY A 143 -22.40 -14.82 1.36
N GLU A 144 -22.73 -15.18 2.60
CA GLU A 144 -23.89 -14.68 3.35
C GLU A 144 -23.49 -14.22 4.75
N GLY A 145 -24.28 -13.31 5.33
CA GLY A 145 -24.04 -12.81 6.68
C GLY A 145 -22.64 -12.22 6.87
N ALA A 146 -21.96 -12.62 7.93
CA ALA A 146 -20.61 -12.15 8.27
C ALA A 146 -19.52 -12.66 7.29
N ASP A 147 -19.80 -13.74 6.55
CA ASP A 147 -18.87 -14.29 5.54
C ASP A 147 -19.05 -13.65 4.16
N ALA A 148 -19.94 -12.67 4.03
CA ALA A 148 -20.16 -11.97 2.78
C ALA A 148 -18.95 -11.12 2.43
N LYS A 149 -18.23 -11.49 1.34
CA LYS A 149 -17.01 -10.80 0.90
C LYS A 149 -17.21 -10.14 -0.46
N PRO A 150 -17.02 -8.83 -0.60
CA PRO A 150 -17.00 -8.17 -1.89
C PRO A 150 -15.74 -8.61 -2.66
N PHE A 151 -15.88 -8.83 -3.96
CA PHE A 151 -14.76 -9.28 -4.81
C PHE A 151 -14.62 -8.46 -6.10
N ALA A 152 -15.58 -7.62 -6.43
CA ALA A 152 -15.54 -6.71 -7.56
C ALA A 152 -16.40 -5.46 -7.27
N TYR A 153 -16.12 -4.39 -7.98
CA TYR A 153 -17.04 -3.24 -8.05
C TYR A 153 -17.99 -3.41 -9.22
N PHE A 154 -19.14 -2.73 -9.19
CA PHE A 154 -19.99 -2.57 -10.35
C PHE A 154 -20.54 -1.15 -10.48
N LEU A 155 -20.81 -0.78 -11.72
CA LEU A 155 -21.60 0.40 -12.08
C LEU A 155 -22.64 -0.03 -13.12
N LEU A 156 -23.93 0.24 -12.85
CA LEU A 156 -25.02 0.06 -13.77
C LEU A 156 -25.52 1.45 -14.20
N ALA A 157 -25.60 1.68 -15.49
CA ALA A 157 -26.38 2.77 -16.08
C ALA A 157 -27.70 2.19 -16.59
N LEU A 158 -28.81 2.76 -16.18
CA LEU A 158 -30.15 2.28 -16.43
C LEU A 158 -30.96 3.28 -17.25
N GLU A 159 -31.79 2.75 -18.14
CA GLU A 159 -32.76 3.54 -18.90
C GLU A 159 -34.16 2.99 -18.72
N ARG A 160 -35.15 3.90 -18.72
CA ARG A 160 -36.55 3.53 -18.66
C ARG A 160 -37.10 3.38 -20.10
N SER A 161 -37.39 2.16 -20.45
CA SER A 161 -37.93 1.83 -21.79
C SER A 161 -39.36 2.32 -21.99
N ALA A 162 -39.84 2.34 -23.23
CA ALA A 162 -41.17 2.78 -23.57
C ALA A 162 -42.31 1.99 -22.91
N ASP A 163 -42.04 0.73 -22.50
CA ASP A 163 -42.93 -0.11 -21.70
C ASP A 163 -42.95 0.23 -20.20
N GLY A 164 -42.22 1.27 -19.82
CA GLY A 164 -42.11 1.73 -18.44
C GLY A 164 -41.16 0.93 -17.54
N ARG A 165 -40.51 -0.11 -18.06
CA ARG A 165 -39.54 -0.94 -17.32
C ARG A 165 -38.15 -0.35 -17.36
N TRP A 166 -37.41 -0.53 -16.26
CA TRP A 166 -35.98 -0.23 -16.24
C TRP A 166 -35.20 -1.33 -16.93
N ARG A 167 -34.22 -0.94 -17.75
CA ARG A 167 -33.25 -1.83 -18.39
C ARG A 167 -31.85 -1.31 -18.21
N ILE A 168 -30.87 -2.20 -18.24
CA ILE A 168 -29.46 -1.89 -18.09
C ILE A 168 -28.94 -1.45 -19.46
N ALA A 169 -28.58 -0.19 -19.60
CA ALA A 169 -27.95 0.38 -20.80
C ALA A 169 -26.44 0.19 -20.80
N ALA A 170 -25.82 0.19 -19.61
CA ALA A 170 -24.42 -0.18 -19.49
C ALA A 170 -24.13 -0.85 -18.15
N GLU A 171 -23.21 -1.81 -18.16
CA GLU A 171 -22.68 -2.48 -16.97
C GLU A 171 -21.16 -2.53 -17.02
N THR A 172 -20.53 -2.11 -15.92
CA THR A 172 -19.07 -2.08 -15.82
C THR A 172 -18.64 -2.80 -14.54
N PRO A 173 -18.52 -4.13 -14.53
CA PRO A 173 -17.87 -4.83 -13.46
C PRO A 173 -16.36 -4.54 -13.50
N THR A 174 -15.73 -4.34 -12.34
CA THR A 174 -14.31 -4.00 -12.25
C THR A 174 -13.62 -4.90 -11.23
N LEU A 175 -12.55 -5.58 -11.68
CA LEU A 175 -11.65 -6.38 -10.85
C LEU A 175 -10.27 -5.69 -10.76
N PRO A 176 -9.50 -5.87 -9.69
CA PRO A 176 -9.95 -6.51 -8.45
C PRO A 176 -10.99 -5.67 -7.73
N GLY A 177 -11.78 -6.31 -6.89
CA GLY A 177 -12.67 -5.64 -5.95
C GLY A 177 -11.93 -5.08 -4.75
N PRO A 178 -12.67 -4.66 -3.71
CA PRO A 178 -12.08 -4.24 -2.47
C PRO A 178 -11.23 -5.38 -1.89
N VAL A 179 -9.99 -5.08 -1.56
CA VAL A 179 -9.14 -6.01 -0.81
C VAL A 179 -9.56 -5.94 0.65
N ILE A 180 -9.87 -7.08 1.25
CA ILE A 180 -10.17 -7.16 2.67
C ILE A 180 -8.88 -7.48 3.40
N GLU A 181 -8.36 -6.49 4.10
CA GLU A 181 -7.18 -6.62 4.92
C GLU A 181 -7.52 -7.23 6.28
N GLU A 182 -6.77 -8.23 6.67
CA GLU A 182 -6.82 -8.79 8.02
C GLU A 182 -5.70 -8.15 8.85
N PRO A 183 -5.92 -7.90 10.15
CA PRO A 183 -4.85 -7.40 11.02
C PRO A 183 -3.62 -8.30 10.95
N GLU A 184 -2.44 -7.71 10.97
CA GLU A 184 -1.19 -8.42 10.98
C GLU A 184 -0.38 -8.12 12.22
N THR A 185 -0.10 -9.16 13.00
CA THR A 185 0.56 -9.08 14.31
C THR A 185 2.06 -9.31 14.22
N ALA A 186 2.75 -8.99 15.31
CA ALA A 186 4.19 -9.27 15.40
C ALA A 186 4.52 -10.76 15.27
N GLU A 187 3.65 -11.68 15.71
CA GLU A 187 3.87 -13.12 15.53
C GLU A 187 3.88 -13.51 14.05
N GLN A 188 2.96 -12.96 13.26
CA GLN A 188 2.91 -13.23 11.82
C GLN A 188 4.15 -12.67 11.14
N LEU A 189 4.57 -11.44 11.49
CA LEU A 189 5.82 -10.86 10.98
C LEU A 189 7.01 -11.74 11.36
N ILE A 190 7.15 -12.19 12.61
CA ILE A 190 8.22 -13.09 13.02
C ILE A 190 8.23 -14.38 12.19
N SER A 191 7.05 -14.95 11.90
CA SER A 191 6.95 -16.13 11.05
C SER A 191 7.47 -15.86 9.63
N PHE A 192 7.13 -14.70 9.05
CA PHE A 192 7.64 -14.31 7.72
C PHE A 192 9.16 -14.04 7.73
N LEU A 193 9.68 -13.41 8.76
CA LEU A 193 11.12 -13.19 8.90
C LEU A 193 11.89 -14.52 9.05
N ASP A 194 11.34 -15.47 9.81
CA ASP A 194 11.94 -16.78 10.04
C ASP A 194 11.93 -17.64 8.76
N GLU A 195 10.90 -17.52 7.93
CA GLU A 195 10.84 -18.19 6.63
C GLU A 195 12.02 -17.82 5.72
N VAL A 196 12.44 -16.55 5.78
CA VAL A 196 13.59 -16.03 5.01
C VAL A 196 14.92 -16.27 5.71
N GLY A 197 14.93 -16.24 7.04
CA GLY A 197 16.12 -16.22 7.90
C GLY A 197 16.56 -14.80 8.29
N ILE A 198 15.71 -13.80 8.15
CA ILE A 198 15.98 -12.42 8.59
C ILE A 198 15.93 -12.36 10.11
N ARG A 199 16.97 -11.80 10.71
CA ARG A 199 17.14 -11.80 12.17
C ARG A 199 16.40 -10.72 12.90
N ARG A 200 16.22 -9.55 12.29
CA ARG A 200 15.61 -8.36 12.93
C ARG A 200 14.78 -7.58 11.91
N ALA A 201 13.82 -6.81 12.40
CA ALA A 201 13.10 -5.85 11.59
C ALA A 201 12.86 -4.52 12.33
N VAL A 202 12.80 -3.45 11.56
CA VAL A 202 12.33 -2.13 11.98
C VAL A 202 10.89 -2.01 11.60
N VAL A 203 10.01 -1.92 12.60
CA VAL A 203 8.56 -1.83 12.43
C VAL A 203 8.15 -0.37 12.52
N LEU A 204 7.58 0.14 11.46
CA LEU A 204 7.13 1.52 11.31
C LEU A 204 5.63 1.58 11.62
N SER A 205 5.25 2.41 12.59
CA SER A 205 3.85 2.65 12.91
C SER A 205 3.14 3.36 11.76
N ASP A 206 1.88 3.03 11.54
CA ASP A 206 1.00 3.65 10.56
C ASP A 206 0.17 4.82 11.13
N GLY A 207 0.60 5.38 12.28
CA GLY A 207 -0.08 6.52 12.92
C GLY A 207 -0.35 7.68 11.96
N TYR A 208 0.57 7.97 11.02
CA TYR A 208 0.39 9.01 10.01
C TYR A 208 -0.85 8.78 9.12
N MET A 209 -1.33 7.55 9.00
CA MET A 209 -2.52 7.23 8.20
C MET A 209 -3.79 7.83 8.78
N PHE A 210 -3.88 7.96 10.11
CA PHE A 210 -5.06 8.48 10.81
C PHE A 210 -5.16 10.00 10.80
N ASP A 211 -4.13 10.70 10.33
CA ASP A 211 -4.13 12.14 10.12
C ASP A 211 -4.65 12.56 8.74
N SER A 212 -4.89 11.60 7.86
CA SER A 212 -5.34 11.90 6.49
C SER A 212 -6.71 12.59 6.51
N PRO A 213 -6.89 13.70 5.77
CA PRO A 213 -8.21 14.34 5.62
C PRO A 213 -9.29 13.40 5.06
N LYS A 214 -8.88 12.31 4.39
CA LYS A 214 -9.78 11.30 3.84
C LYS A 214 -10.43 10.42 4.91
N ASP A 215 -9.92 10.44 6.15
CA ASP A 215 -10.40 9.53 7.19
C ASP A 215 -11.69 9.97 7.86
N GLY A 216 -12.11 11.22 7.62
CA GLY A 216 -13.35 11.74 8.17
C GLY A 216 -13.37 11.82 9.70
N LEU A 217 -12.20 11.83 10.35
CA LEU A 217 -12.13 12.07 11.79
C LEU A 217 -12.52 13.52 12.08
N PRO A 218 -13.40 13.76 13.09
CA PRO A 218 -14.11 15.00 13.21
C PRO A 218 -13.24 16.22 13.60
N ASP A 219 -12.16 15.97 14.33
CA ASP A 219 -11.32 17.04 14.88
C ASP A 219 -9.90 16.56 15.19
N ALA A 220 -9.01 17.50 15.54
CA ALA A 220 -7.62 17.23 15.85
C ALA A 220 -7.44 16.32 17.09
N GLU A 221 -8.35 16.38 18.06
CA GLU A 221 -8.29 15.54 19.24
C GLU A 221 -8.63 14.07 18.90
N ALA A 222 -9.63 13.83 18.06
CA ALA A 222 -9.96 12.49 17.57
C ALA A 222 -8.80 11.90 16.75
N LYS A 223 -8.19 12.71 15.88
CA LYS A 223 -6.97 12.31 15.13
C LYS A 223 -5.84 11.93 16.07
N LEU A 224 -5.52 12.80 17.03
CA LEU A 224 -4.45 12.53 18.01
C LEU A 224 -4.70 11.26 18.82
N ARG A 225 -5.96 11.01 19.23
CA ARG A 225 -6.30 9.75 19.93
C ARG A 225 -6.03 8.53 19.04
N ALA A 226 -6.41 8.59 17.75
CA ALA A 226 -6.20 7.49 16.81
C ALA A 226 -4.70 7.27 16.53
N VAL A 227 -3.94 8.33 16.29
CA VAL A 227 -2.48 8.30 16.11
C VAL A 227 -1.78 7.67 17.31
N ARG A 228 -2.14 8.08 18.52
CA ARG A 228 -1.58 7.52 19.75
C ARG A 228 -1.92 6.05 19.93
N ALA A 229 -3.17 5.68 19.68
CA ALA A 229 -3.60 4.28 19.75
C ALA A 229 -2.81 3.39 18.78
N GLU A 230 -2.56 3.87 17.55
CA GLU A 230 -1.78 3.15 16.56
C GLU A 230 -0.29 3.02 16.96
N ASN A 231 0.30 4.13 17.40
CA ASN A 231 1.68 4.11 17.92
C ASN A 231 1.80 3.14 19.10
N ASP A 232 0.89 3.23 20.07
CA ASP A 232 0.94 2.40 21.27
C ASP A 232 0.71 0.92 20.93
N TRP A 233 -0.23 0.60 20.02
CA TRP A 233 -0.43 -0.76 19.53
C TRP A 233 0.83 -1.32 18.86
N THR A 234 1.46 -0.56 17.96
CA THR A 234 2.72 -0.95 17.31
C THR A 234 3.82 -1.24 18.34
N ALA A 235 3.96 -0.35 19.33
CA ALA A 235 4.95 -0.54 20.40
C ALA A 235 4.64 -1.78 21.27
N ASP A 236 3.36 -2.07 21.56
CA ASP A 236 2.94 -3.27 22.30
C ASP A 236 3.27 -4.55 21.51
N GLN A 237 3.02 -4.55 20.20
CA GLN A 237 3.39 -5.68 19.35
C GLN A 237 4.90 -5.93 19.34
N VAL A 238 5.70 -4.88 19.14
CA VAL A 238 7.17 -4.95 19.10
C VAL A 238 7.75 -5.40 20.45
N ALA A 239 7.20 -4.94 21.56
CA ALA A 239 7.66 -5.29 22.91
C ALA A 239 7.59 -6.80 23.22
N ARG A 240 6.83 -7.57 22.46
CA ARG A 240 6.73 -9.03 22.60
C ARG A 240 7.96 -9.77 22.04
N PHE A 241 8.74 -9.10 21.16
CA PHE A 241 9.92 -9.66 20.50
C PHE A 241 11.09 -8.67 20.53
N PRO A 242 11.56 -8.23 21.69
CA PRO A 242 12.50 -7.10 21.84
C PRO A 242 13.88 -7.34 21.19
N GLU A 243 14.29 -8.62 21.06
CA GLU A 243 15.55 -8.98 20.40
C GLU A 243 15.42 -9.00 18.86
N ARG A 244 14.20 -9.03 18.35
CA ARG A 244 13.89 -9.22 16.93
C ARG A 244 13.34 -7.95 16.28
N LEU A 245 12.55 -7.16 17.00
CA LEU A 245 11.78 -6.04 16.46
C LEU A 245 12.14 -4.73 17.14
N VAL A 246 12.11 -3.64 16.38
CA VAL A 246 12.37 -2.27 16.83
C VAL A 246 11.28 -1.36 16.30
N ALA A 247 10.59 -0.62 17.16
CA ALA A 247 9.49 0.27 16.76
C ALA A 247 9.97 1.68 16.41
N PHE A 248 9.34 2.25 15.38
CA PHE A 248 9.36 3.67 15.03
C PHE A 248 7.95 4.23 15.16
N CYS A 249 7.78 5.35 15.87
CA CYS A 249 6.49 6.03 15.93
C CYS A 249 6.22 6.84 14.66
N SER A 250 4.97 7.25 14.46
CA SER A 250 4.62 8.06 13.32
C SER A 250 3.44 9.00 13.58
N PHE A 251 3.36 10.09 12.84
CA PHE A 251 2.29 11.08 12.83
C PHE A 251 2.47 12.01 11.63
N SER A 252 1.47 12.83 11.32
CA SER A 252 1.63 13.91 10.34
C SER A 252 2.45 15.07 10.93
N PRO A 253 3.53 15.49 10.28
CA PRO A 253 4.34 16.60 10.74
C PRO A 253 3.67 17.98 10.60
N LEU A 254 2.51 18.05 9.94
CA LEU A 254 1.76 19.29 9.73
C LEU A 254 0.76 19.59 10.84
N GLU A 255 0.42 18.61 11.66
CA GLU A 255 -0.53 18.76 12.75
C GLU A 255 0.10 19.53 13.94
N ASP A 256 -0.71 20.30 14.65
CA ASP A 256 -0.21 21.16 15.75
C ASP A 256 0.28 20.35 16.93
N TYR A 257 -0.17 19.11 17.11
CA TYR A 257 0.29 18.18 18.16
C TYR A 257 1.58 17.42 17.80
N ALA A 258 2.13 17.58 16.59
CA ALA A 258 3.25 16.78 16.09
C ALA A 258 4.47 16.79 17.04
N LEU A 259 4.84 17.96 17.55
CA LEU A 259 5.98 18.09 18.48
C LEU A 259 5.70 17.41 19.82
N ALA A 260 4.50 17.58 20.38
CA ALA A 260 4.12 16.95 21.64
C ALA A 260 4.05 15.42 21.51
N GLU A 261 3.59 14.89 20.37
CA GLU A 261 3.57 13.45 20.13
C GLU A 261 5.00 12.90 19.94
N LEU A 262 5.88 13.60 19.25
CA LEU A 262 7.29 13.22 19.15
C LEU A 262 7.96 13.14 20.52
N GLU A 263 7.73 14.14 21.38
CA GLU A 263 8.26 14.16 22.76
C GLU A 263 7.70 12.99 23.58
N ARG A 264 6.40 12.68 23.45
CA ARG A 264 5.78 11.51 24.08
C ARG A 264 6.43 10.21 23.63
N CYS A 265 6.62 10.04 22.32
CA CYS A 265 7.28 8.88 21.76
C CYS A 265 8.70 8.71 22.32
N ALA A 266 9.50 9.78 22.33
CA ALA A 266 10.86 9.76 22.84
C ALA A 266 10.91 9.45 24.36
N ALA A 267 10.04 10.10 25.14
CA ALA A 267 9.97 9.92 26.59
C ALA A 267 9.52 8.51 27.01
N SER A 268 8.74 7.84 26.19
CA SER A 268 8.28 6.47 26.45
C SER A 268 9.39 5.42 26.39
N HIS A 269 10.50 5.71 25.72
CA HIS A 269 11.61 4.78 25.43
C HIS A 269 11.18 3.50 24.68
N ARG A 270 9.96 3.46 24.16
CA ARG A 270 9.42 2.32 23.40
C ARG A 270 9.75 2.40 21.93
N PHE A 271 10.04 3.60 21.42
CA PHE A 271 10.35 3.86 20.03
C PHE A 271 11.83 4.23 19.86
N LYS A 272 12.44 3.64 18.85
CA LYS A 272 13.83 3.93 18.49
C LYS A 272 13.96 5.14 17.59
N GLY A 273 12.93 5.47 16.84
CA GLY A 273 12.94 6.53 15.86
C GLY A 273 11.55 6.98 15.42
N LEU A 274 11.52 7.80 14.38
CA LEU A 274 10.35 8.44 13.80
C LEU A 274 10.18 8.05 12.32
N LYS A 275 8.99 7.63 11.92
CA LYS A 275 8.54 7.51 10.51
C LYS A 275 7.75 8.75 10.14
N LEU A 276 8.08 9.33 8.99
CA LEU A 276 7.30 10.38 8.34
C LEU A 276 6.86 9.92 6.95
N HIS A 277 5.64 10.29 6.55
CA HIS A 277 5.10 9.97 5.24
C HIS A 277 4.48 11.22 4.60
N PHE A 278 5.26 11.93 3.76
CA PHE A 278 4.83 13.21 3.20
C PHE A 278 3.63 13.10 2.28
N GLY A 279 3.50 12.00 1.51
CA GLY A 279 2.35 11.79 0.63
C GLY A 279 1.03 11.73 1.39
N VAL A 280 0.93 10.88 2.40
CA VAL A 280 -0.29 10.75 3.21
C VAL A 280 -0.56 11.99 4.06
N SER A 281 0.48 12.63 4.56
CA SER A 281 0.38 13.89 5.34
C SER A 281 0.19 15.12 4.46
N HIS A 282 0.12 14.98 3.14
CA HIS A 282 -0.03 16.09 2.18
C HIS A 282 1.01 17.21 2.35
N VAL A 283 2.26 16.85 2.65
CA VAL A 283 3.37 17.81 2.74
C VAL A 283 3.73 18.32 1.35
N ASP A 284 3.51 19.59 1.11
CA ASP A 284 4.02 20.29 -0.08
C ASP A 284 5.37 20.95 0.25
N LEU A 285 6.44 20.42 -0.33
CA LEU A 285 7.80 20.95 -0.13
C LEU A 285 8.02 22.33 -0.76
N LYS A 286 7.14 22.80 -1.65
CA LYS A 286 7.15 24.16 -2.18
C LYS A 286 6.40 25.15 -1.31
N ASN A 287 5.59 24.66 -0.38
CA ASN A 287 4.91 25.49 0.60
C ASN A 287 5.86 25.82 1.78
N PRO A 288 6.25 27.08 1.99
CA PRO A 288 7.19 27.45 3.04
C PRO A 288 6.68 27.14 4.45
N ASP A 289 5.37 27.18 4.68
CA ASP A 289 4.78 26.90 6.00
C ASP A 289 4.85 25.40 6.29
N HIS A 290 4.61 24.52 5.30
CA HIS A 290 4.78 23.08 5.44
C HIS A 290 6.25 22.76 5.73
N VAL A 291 7.19 23.34 4.97
CA VAL A 291 8.62 23.15 5.20
C VAL A 291 9.02 23.62 6.59
N ALA A 292 8.50 24.76 7.06
CA ALA A 292 8.78 25.26 8.41
C ALA A 292 8.25 24.34 9.51
N LYS A 293 7.03 23.76 9.35
CA LYS A 293 6.46 22.78 10.30
C LYS A 293 7.31 21.49 10.34
N VAL A 294 7.59 20.90 9.16
CA VAL A 294 8.41 19.68 9.05
C VAL A 294 9.80 19.91 9.63
N ARG A 295 10.43 21.05 9.32
CA ARG A 295 11.75 21.41 9.84
C ARG A 295 11.79 21.41 11.37
N ARG A 296 10.78 21.96 12.03
CA ARG A 296 10.69 21.93 13.51
C ARG A 296 10.64 20.50 14.05
N VAL A 297 9.91 19.60 13.37
CA VAL A 297 9.88 18.17 13.73
C VAL A 297 11.26 17.53 13.56
N MET A 298 11.96 17.80 12.44
CA MET A 298 13.32 17.31 12.19
C MET A 298 14.31 17.82 13.25
N GLU A 299 14.27 19.10 13.58
CA GLU A 299 15.09 19.70 14.65
C GLU A 299 14.80 19.07 16.01
N ALA A 300 13.54 18.80 16.35
CA ALA A 300 13.16 18.15 17.58
C ALA A 300 13.65 16.68 17.60
N ALA A 301 13.47 15.92 16.54
CA ALA A 301 13.98 14.55 16.40
C ALA A 301 15.52 14.52 16.58
N ASN A 302 16.22 15.50 16.01
CA ASN A 302 17.66 15.65 16.16
C ASN A 302 18.07 15.88 17.64
N ARG A 303 17.35 16.77 18.36
CA ARG A 303 17.61 17.01 19.80
C ARG A 303 17.32 15.78 20.66
N LEU A 304 16.25 15.07 20.35
CA LEU A 304 15.81 13.87 21.05
C LEU A 304 16.59 12.61 20.64
N ARG A 305 17.52 12.73 19.69
CA ARG A 305 18.32 11.62 19.14
C ARG A 305 17.44 10.50 18.54
N MET A 306 16.33 10.88 17.92
CA MET A 306 15.41 9.99 17.23
C MET A 306 15.81 9.89 15.75
N PRO A 307 16.34 8.77 15.26
CA PRO A 307 16.52 8.50 13.83
C PRO A 307 15.22 8.68 13.04
N ILE A 308 15.33 9.03 11.77
CA ILE A 308 14.17 9.34 10.94
C ILE A 308 14.16 8.45 9.71
N ILE A 309 13.03 7.82 9.43
CA ILE A 309 12.74 7.20 8.13
C ILE A 309 11.64 8.02 7.47
N VAL A 310 11.85 8.43 6.22
CA VAL A 310 10.93 9.36 5.57
C VAL A 310 10.58 8.94 4.14
N HIS A 311 9.28 8.82 3.86
CA HIS A 311 8.73 8.76 2.53
C HIS A 311 8.54 10.20 2.04
N VAL A 312 9.47 10.69 1.23
CA VAL A 312 9.58 12.14 0.89
C VAL A 312 8.60 12.54 -0.21
N ARG A 313 8.31 11.64 -1.14
CA ARG A 313 7.43 11.94 -2.26
C ARG A 313 6.00 12.19 -1.78
N ALA A 314 5.43 13.30 -2.17
CA ALA A 314 4.05 13.67 -1.84
C ALA A 314 3.09 13.46 -3.01
N ASP A 315 3.57 13.64 -4.25
CA ASP A 315 2.75 13.58 -5.45
C ASP A 315 3.56 13.31 -6.73
N ALA A 316 2.88 13.29 -7.88
CA ALA A 316 3.49 13.01 -9.17
C ALA A 316 4.48 14.08 -9.66
N THR A 317 4.45 15.27 -9.09
CA THR A 317 5.36 16.37 -9.48
C THR A 317 6.71 16.31 -8.78
N TYR A 318 6.90 15.34 -7.87
CA TYR A 318 8.15 15.17 -7.12
C TYR A 318 9.35 14.95 -8.05
N GLY A 319 10.33 15.86 -7.94
CA GLY A 319 11.52 15.84 -8.78
C GLY A 319 12.68 16.62 -8.15
N ARG A 320 13.59 17.10 -8.98
CA ARG A 320 14.84 17.78 -8.59
C ARG A 320 14.66 18.89 -7.55
N GLU A 321 13.72 19.80 -7.78
CA GLU A 321 13.50 20.96 -6.89
C GLU A 321 13.04 20.50 -5.50
N HIS A 322 12.12 19.55 -5.43
CA HIS A 322 11.64 19.00 -4.15
C HIS A 322 12.77 18.28 -3.39
N ALA A 323 13.57 17.46 -4.10
CA ALA A 323 14.72 16.78 -3.50
C ALA A 323 15.76 17.79 -2.98
N GLN A 324 15.98 18.90 -3.70
CA GLN A 324 16.89 19.95 -3.26
C GLN A 324 16.36 20.65 -2.01
N ILE A 325 15.06 21.01 -1.96
CA ILE A 325 14.45 21.60 -0.78
C ILE A 325 14.55 20.64 0.41
N PHE A 326 14.26 19.35 0.20
CA PHE A 326 14.40 18.35 1.25
C PHE A 326 15.82 18.30 1.81
N LEU A 327 16.83 18.27 0.96
CA LEU A 327 18.25 18.24 1.35
C LEU A 327 18.65 19.52 2.08
N ASP A 328 18.31 20.70 1.53
CA ASP A 328 18.75 22.00 2.01
C ASP A 328 18.08 22.43 3.31
N ARG A 329 16.81 22.06 3.47
CA ARG A 329 15.99 22.60 4.56
C ARG A 329 15.70 21.57 5.66
N LEU A 330 15.55 20.30 5.29
CA LEU A 330 15.07 19.27 6.21
C LEU A 330 16.20 18.33 6.66
N VAL A 331 16.99 17.78 5.74
CA VAL A 331 18.18 16.98 6.11
C VAL A 331 19.17 17.81 6.90
N ALA A 332 19.42 19.05 6.46
CA ALA A 332 20.30 19.99 7.17
C ALA A 332 19.83 20.35 8.59
N ALA A 333 18.53 20.17 8.90
CA ALA A 333 17.96 20.46 10.21
C ALA A 333 18.19 19.34 11.26
N ALA A 334 18.59 18.12 10.81
CA ALA A 334 18.81 16.98 11.69
C ALA A 334 20.18 16.28 11.47
N PRO A 335 21.30 17.01 11.60
CA PRO A 335 22.63 16.51 11.21
C PRO A 335 23.21 15.43 12.15
N ALA A 336 22.69 15.29 13.37
CA ALA A 336 23.24 14.37 14.38
C ALA A 336 22.57 12.99 14.38
N VAL A 337 21.43 12.82 13.71
CA VAL A 337 20.70 11.54 13.66
C VAL A 337 20.73 10.93 12.25
N PRO A 338 20.71 9.60 12.14
CA PRO A 338 20.50 8.95 10.86
C PRO A 338 19.15 9.33 10.25
N ILE A 339 19.16 9.65 8.96
CA ILE A 339 17.97 9.87 8.14
C ILE A 339 17.99 8.83 7.03
N THR A 340 16.93 8.05 6.91
CA THR A 340 16.75 7.11 5.80
C THR A 340 15.66 7.63 4.87
N ILE A 341 16.03 7.86 3.60
CA ILE A 341 15.05 8.10 2.53
C ILE A 341 14.48 6.74 2.14
N ALA A 342 13.17 6.57 2.33
CA ALA A 342 12.47 5.36 1.93
C ALA A 342 12.43 5.22 0.41
N HIS A 343 12.41 3.97 -0.07
CA HIS A 343 12.27 3.64 -1.50
C HIS A 343 13.29 4.36 -2.40
N LEU A 344 14.54 4.50 -1.94
CA LEU A 344 15.70 5.04 -2.65
C LEU A 344 15.56 6.50 -3.12
N TRP A 345 14.47 6.86 -3.80
CA TRP A 345 14.19 8.21 -4.29
C TRP A 345 13.07 8.92 -3.52
N GLY A 346 12.47 8.30 -2.52
CA GLY A 346 11.46 8.91 -1.67
C GLY A 346 10.05 8.35 -1.83
N GLY A 347 9.80 7.41 -2.73
CA GLY A 347 8.55 6.66 -2.82
C GLY A 347 7.97 6.45 -4.21
N GLU A 348 7.12 5.47 -4.37
CA GLU A 348 6.27 5.06 -5.50
C GLU A 348 6.95 5.09 -6.90
N MET A 349 6.51 5.98 -7.81
CA MET A 349 7.01 6.02 -9.18
C MET A 349 8.44 6.57 -9.24
N PHE A 350 9.27 5.97 -10.10
CA PHE A 350 10.66 6.35 -10.27
C PHE A 350 10.83 7.83 -10.64
N SER A 351 11.72 8.52 -9.94
CA SER A 351 12.15 9.90 -10.21
C SER A 351 13.67 9.97 -10.30
N GLU A 352 14.21 9.90 -11.52
CA GLU A 352 15.64 10.06 -11.78
C GLU A 352 16.16 11.41 -11.26
N ASP A 353 15.41 12.48 -11.49
CA ASP A 353 15.80 13.83 -11.13
C ASP A 353 15.97 14.01 -9.62
N ALA A 354 15.09 13.40 -8.81
CA ALA A 354 15.21 13.43 -7.37
C ALA A 354 16.38 12.56 -6.89
N LEU A 355 16.48 11.33 -7.41
CA LEU A 355 17.56 10.40 -7.04
C LEU A 355 18.94 10.96 -7.40
N ALA A 356 19.06 11.67 -8.54
CA ALA A 356 20.29 12.33 -8.95
C ALA A 356 20.75 13.38 -7.93
N VAL A 357 19.83 14.21 -7.40
CA VAL A 357 20.20 15.22 -6.37
C VAL A 357 20.85 14.56 -5.16
N TYR A 358 20.27 13.49 -4.67
CA TYR A 358 20.80 12.79 -3.51
C TYR A 358 22.13 12.09 -3.81
N ALA A 359 22.21 11.40 -4.94
CA ALA A 359 23.42 10.69 -5.34
C ALA A 359 24.60 11.64 -5.59
N ASP A 360 24.34 12.78 -6.25
CA ASP A 360 25.34 13.80 -6.53
C ASP A 360 25.85 14.45 -5.23
N ALA A 361 24.96 14.78 -4.29
CA ALA A 361 25.33 15.32 -2.99
C ALA A 361 26.17 14.34 -2.15
N VAL A 362 25.78 13.07 -2.13
CA VAL A 362 26.52 12.01 -1.41
C VAL A 362 27.92 11.83 -2.02
N SER A 363 28.01 11.71 -3.35
CA SER A 363 29.28 11.49 -4.04
C SER A 363 30.22 12.69 -4.00
N ALA A 364 29.67 13.92 -3.89
CA ALA A 364 30.44 15.14 -3.66
C ALA A 364 30.94 15.29 -2.22
N GLY A 365 30.56 14.39 -1.32
CA GLY A 365 30.94 14.47 0.09
C GLY A 365 30.26 15.61 0.85
N ASP A 366 29.05 16.02 0.42
CA ASP A 366 28.26 17.06 1.09
C ASP A 366 28.09 16.71 2.58
N PRO A 367 28.51 17.57 3.51
CA PRO A 367 28.47 17.29 4.95
C PRO A 367 27.05 17.01 5.48
N ARG A 368 26.00 17.52 4.81
CA ARG A 368 24.61 17.25 5.16
C ARG A 368 24.24 15.77 4.97
N THR A 369 24.91 15.09 4.04
CA THR A 369 24.64 13.69 3.71
C THR A 369 25.41 12.69 4.59
N ARG A 370 26.19 13.15 5.57
CA ARG A 370 27.00 12.26 6.44
C ARG A 370 26.18 11.12 7.03
N ASN A 371 25.01 11.42 7.54
CA ASN A 371 24.09 10.50 8.20
C ASN A 371 22.88 10.13 7.32
N LEU A 372 22.98 10.32 5.99
CA LEU A 372 21.93 10.00 5.04
C LEU A 372 22.09 8.57 4.54
N PHE A 373 21.03 7.79 4.66
CA PHE A 373 20.85 6.39 4.21
C PHE A 373 19.64 6.28 3.29
N PHE A 374 19.50 5.15 2.63
CA PHE A 374 18.41 4.89 1.70
C PHE A 374 17.96 3.45 1.89
N ASP A 375 16.67 3.18 1.91
CA ASP A 375 16.21 1.81 1.79
C ASP A 375 15.76 1.49 0.36
N ILE A 376 15.69 0.20 0.06
CA ILE A 376 15.27 -0.29 -1.25
C ILE A 376 13.96 -1.08 -1.19
N ALA A 377 13.15 -0.79 -0.17
CA ALA A 377 11.82 -1.34 -0.07
C ALA A 377 11.05 -1.09 -1.38
N GLU A 378 10.42 -2.10 -1.92
CA GLU A 378 9.62 -2.10 -3.16
C GLU A 378 10.32 -1.64 -4.48
N ILE A 379 11.61 -1.28 -4.44
CA ILE A 379 12.33 -0.77 -5.62
C ILE A 379 12.28 -1.76 -6.79
N ALA A 380 12.48 -3.04 -6.52
CA ALA A 380 12.42 -4.06 -7.57
C ALA A 380 11.04 -4.16 -8.23
N TYR A 381 9.96 -3.94 -7.46
CA TYR A 381 8.60 -3.84 -7.99
C TYR A 381 8.40 -2.56 -8.81
N ALA A 382 8.79 -1.41 -8.26
CA ALA A 382 8.66 -0.14 -8.94
C ALA A 382 9.36 -0.12 -10.31
N VAL A 383 10.60 -0.63 -10.39
CA VAL A 383 11.35 -0.70 -11.66
C VAL A 383 10.86 -1.80 -12.59
N SER A 384 10.16 -2.84 -12.11
CA SER A 384 9.54 -3.83 -13.00
C SER A 384 8.45 -3.22 -13.89
N ARG A 385 7.86 -2.11 -13.45
CA ARG A 385 6.87 -1.32 -14.22
C ARG A 385 7.52 -0.29 -15.16
N SER A 386 8.83 -0.08 -15.04
CA SER A 386 9.64 0.82 -15.87
C SER A 386 11.03 0.20 -16.08
N PRO A 387 11.15 -0.89 -16.87
CA PRO A 387 12.39 -1.63 -17.02
C PRO A 387 13.57 -0.79 -17.54
N GLU A 388 13.28 0.27 -18.29
CA GLU A 388 14.26 1.22 -18.80
C GLU A 388 14.93 2.06 -17.69
N ALA A 389 14.30 2.15 -16.52
CA ALA A 389 14.86 2.84 -15.36
C ALA A 389 15.94 2.01 -14.63
N LEU A 390 15.89 0.69 -14.76
CA LEU A 390 16.71 -0.24 -13.99
C LEU A 390 18.23 0.04 -14.05
N PRO A 391 18.85 0.27 -15.23
CA PRO A 391 20.28 0.60 -15.29
C PRO A 391 20.63 1.91 -14.55
N LYS A 392 19.74 2.89 -14.61
CA LYS A 392 19.93 4.18 -13.92
C LYS A 392 19.85 4.02 -12.42
N VAL A 393 18.86 3.32 -11.93
CA VAL A 393 18.68 3.02 -10.50
C VAL A 393 19.93 2.36 -9.93
N VAL A 394 20.44 1.29 -10.57
CA VAL A 394 21.64 0.59 -10.10
C VAL A 394 22.88 1.47 -10.20
N SER A 395 23.02 2.27 -11.25
CA SER A 395 24.12 3.24 -11.36
C SER A 395 24.10 4.25 -10.20
N ARG A 396 22.92 4.78 -9.84
CA ARG A 396 22.78 5.72 -8.72
C ARG A 396 23.04 5.04 -7.36
N MET A 397 22.61 3.79 -7.16
CA MET A 397 22.95 3.02 -5.96
C MET A 397 24.47 2.91 -5.78
N ARG A 398 25.21 2.65 -6.86
CA ARG A 398 26.69 2.59 -6.85
C ARG A 398 27.31 3.95 -6.57
N GLN A 399 26.74 5.03 -7.12
CA GLN A 399 27.19 6.41 -6.89
C GLN A 399 26.97 6.86 -5.42
N ILE A 400 25.82 6.50 -4.84
CA ILE A 400 25.50 6.72 -3.41
C ILE A 400 26.49 5.93 -2.52
N GLY A 401 26.91 4.76 -2.98
CA GLY A 401 27.70 3.81 -2.23
C GLY A 401 26.83 2.80 -1.50
N LEU A 402 27.00 1.51 -1.85
CA LEU A 402 26.13 0.42 -1.41
C LEU A 402 26.07 0.25 0.12
N ARG A 403 27.08 0.72 0.88
CA ARG A 403 27.05 0.68 2.35
C ARG A 403 26.03 1.63 2.99
N ARG A 404 25.42 2.53 2.20
CA ARG A 404 24.32 3.42 2.62
C ARG A 404 22.96 2.89 2.21
N ILE A 405 22.92 1.78 1.47
CA ILE A 405 21.69 1.16 0.97
C ILE A 405 21.26 0.07 1.95
N LEU A 406 20.08 0.21 2.50
CA LEU A 406 19.49 -0.70 3.48
C LEU A 406 18.43 -1.57 2.79
N TYR A 407 18.37 -2.85 3.12
CA TYR A 407 17.25 -3.68 2.69
C TYR A 407 16.01 -3.32 3.50
N GLY A 408 14.86 -3.25 2.84
CA GLY A 408 13.52 -3.16 3.40
C GLY A 408 12.55 -3.88 2.48
N SER A 409 11.49 -4.47 3.04
CA SER A 409 10.46 -5.16 2.24
C SER A 409 9.18 -4.35 2.08
N ASP A 410 8.89 -3.43 2.98
CA ASP A 410 7.65 -2.63 3.03
C ASP A 410 6.38 -3.51 3.14
N GLY A 411 6.54 -4.67 3.74
CA GLY A 411 5.42 -5.61 3.90
C GLY A 411 4.72 -5.44 5.23
N PRO A 412 3.57 -6.05 5.35
CA PRO A 412 2.66 -6.57 4.34
C PRO A 412 1.40 -5.72 4.16
N VAL A 413 1.53 -4.51 3.73
CA VAL A 413 0.36 -3.67 3.40
C VAL A 413 -0.11 -4.00 1.98
N THR A 414 -1.37 -4.25 1.81
CA THR A 414 -2.24 -4.57 0.67
C THR A 414 -1.66 -5.06 -0.67
N GLU A 415 -0.54 -4.56 -1.13
CA GLU A 415 0.08 -4.95 -2.41
C GLU A 415 1.55 -5.35 -2.25
N SER A 416 2.07 -5.24 -1.03
CA SER A 416 3.46 -5.51 -0.74
C SER A 416 3.75 -7.01 -0.67
N ALA A 417 4.92 -7.38 -1.11
CA ALA A 417 5.39 -8.75 -1.04
C ALA A 417 5.78 -9.12 0.40
N THR A 418 5.57 -10.38 0.78
CA THR A 418 6.21 -10.91 2.00
C THR A 418 7.73 -10.66 1.97
N PRO A 419 8.43 -10.63 3.12
CA PRO A 419 9.89 -10.48 3.14
C PRO A 419 10.61 -11.47 2.21
N LEU A 420 10.10 -12.70 2.05
CA LEU A 420 10.63 -13.69 1.13
C LEU A 420 10.48 -13.27 -0.33
N GLU A 421 9.30 -12.82 -0.71
CA GLU A 421 9.02 -12.37 -2.08
C GLU A 421 9.78 -11.10 -2.41
N SER A 422 9.83 -10.14 -1.47
CA SER A 422 10.58 -8.90 -1.60
C SER A 422 12.08 -9.20 -1.80
N TRP A 423 12.65 -10.11 -1.01
CA TRP A 423 14.05 -10.50 -1.19
C TRP A 423 14.31 -11.18 -2.54
N LYS A 424 13.44 -12.09 -2.97
CA LYS A 424 13.53 -12.70 -4.30
C LYS A 424 13.48 -11.66 -5.41
N ARG A 425 12.59 -10.67 -5.31
CA ARG A 425 12.53 -9.54 -6.26
C ARG A 425 13.81 -8.70 -6.21
N THR A 426 14.31 -8.37 -5.02
CA THR A 426 15.57 -7.63 -4.85
C THR A 426 16.76 -8.33 -5.53
N GLN A 427 16.81 -9.65 -5.49
CA GLN A 427 17.84 -10.45 -6.17
C GLN A 427 17.76 -10.37 -7.71
N THR A 428 16.67 -9.88 -8.29
CA THR A 428 16.56 -9.64 -9.74
C THR A 428 17.21 -8.34 -10.20
N LEU A 429 17.56 -7.44 -9.27
CA LEU A 429 18.28 -6.21 -9.61
C LEU A 429 19.66 -6.58 -10.19
N PRO A 430 20.17 -5.89 -11.23
CA PRO A 430 21.45 -6.19 -11.86
C PRO A 430 22.64 -5.73 -11.00
N LEU A 431 22.63 -6.16 -9.75
CA LEU A 431 23.74 -6.06 -8.82
C LEU A 431 24.55 -7.36 -8.87
N THR A 432 25.85 -7.26 -8.68
CA THR A 432 26.68 -8.46 -8.52
C THR A 432 26.34 -9.16 -7.18
N VAL A 433 26.74 -10.43 -7.06
CA VAL A 433 26.55 -11.21 -5.81
C VAL A 433 27.19 -10.50 -4.61
N ASP A 434 28.37 -9.90 -4.79
CA ASP A 434 29.07 -9.17 -3.71
C ASP A 434 28.36 -7.85 -3.37
N GLU A 435 27.82 -7.15 -4.36
CA GLU A 435 27.00 -5.95 -4.14
C GLU A 435 25.71 -6.28 -3.36
N LEU A 436 25.02 -7.34 -3.74
CA LEU A 436 23.84 -7.84 -3.01
C LEU A 436 24.20 -8.25 -1.58
N ARG A 437 25.37 -8.90 -1.38
CA ARG A 437 25.85 -9.27 -0.05
C ARG A 437 26.12 -8.05 0.83
N ILE A 438 26.68 -6.97 0.25
CA ILE A 438 26.87 -5.70 0.96
C ILE A 438 25.51 -5.18 1.43
N VAL A 439 24.53 -5.07 0.53
CA VAL A 439 23.18 -4.57 0.88
C VAL A 439 22.53 -5.45 1.94
N ALA A 440 22.58 -6.77 1.81
CA ALA A 440 22.01 -7.72 2.76
C ALA A 440 22.65 -7.65 4.17
N SER A 441 23.93 -7.28 4.24
CA SER A 441 24.68 -7.20 5.51
C SER A 441 24.67 -5.81 6.15
N ASN A 442 24.15 -4.80 5.47
CA ASN A 442 24.11 -3.45 6.00
C ASN A 442 23.22 -3.35 7.25
N LEU A 443 23.70 -2.55 8.18
CA LEU A 443 23.03 -2.30 9.45
C LEU A 443 22.97 -0.80 9.69
N ALA A 444 21.77 -0.29 9.86
CA ALA A 444 21.57 1.12 10.19
C ALA A 444 22.26 1.46 11.54
N PRO A 445 22.84 2.66 11.69
CA PRO A 445 23.61 3.02 12.89
C PRO A 445 22.83 2.87 14.20
N TYR A 446 21.53 3.09 14.18
CA TYR A 446 20.65 2.98 15.37
C TYR A 446 20.35 1.54 15.81
N LEU A 447 20.81 0.54 15.06
CA LEU A 447 20.65 -0.89 15.39
C LEU A 447 21.96 -1.55 15.88
N ARG A 448 23.04 -0.79 15.90
CA ARG A 448 24.37 -1.22 16.37
C ARG A 448 24.48 -1.21 17.89
#